data_45d66d5969366fed4b5794a7fdedd0c5
#
_entry.id   45d66d5969366fed4b5794a7fdedd0c5
#
_cell.length_a   1.000
_cell.length_b   1.000
_cell.length_c   1.000
_cell.angle_alpha   90.00
_cell.angle_beta   90.00
_cell.angle_gamma   90.00
#
_symmetry.space_group_name_H-M   'P 1'
#
loop_
_entity.id
_entity.type
_entity.pdbx_description
1 polymer ?
#
loop_
_entity_poly.entity_id
_entity_poly.type
_entity_poly.pdbx_seq_one_letter_code
_entity_poly.pdbx_strand_id
1 'polypeptide(L)'
;MRPLLLHDRWINAHGTMGERFGTEIVSIVSDPEKEYGHIRDAVGITDFSHIQKFRIPEEKGLDFLDNLLAGNVAKVRFGRVLHTFLADDDGFLSADCLMANNDEELVMLCESIVDDAALKTILNGHGAQDAGLEDLSENHVMLGIDGYKAWAVVKDLFGADIVGLPYLSIERFSFDGENVRLFRAGKTSEFGYLIMAPAKCAESLFLKCKELAEKYGGGLCGLNIHNDLRLEGRFFNIFAEGLKVRDPLSLGLQWMVDLDKEKFLGRDAILKRRSAGLTQKIIGISLEPGTGELKPETPIYIGSEKVSEVVASCFSYGLNRFIGLALFPVAIAYSGLSFNLGAKNGPVVKTISMPPIMPKSLSVKLDEM
;
A
#
# COMPACT_ATOMS: atom_id res chain seq x y z
N MET A 1 -19.29 -1.52 11.27
CA MET A 1 -18.57 -0.85 10.17
C MET A 1 -18.22 0.56 10.60
N ARG A 2 -16.94 0.95 10.52
CA ARG A 2 -16.48 2.32 10.80
C ARG A 2 -16.71 3.19 9.55
N PRO A 3 -17.55 4.25 9.62
CA PRO A 3 -17.80 5.12 8.48
C PRO A 3 -16.59 6.03 8.21
N LEU A 4 -16.47 6.54 6.99
CA LEU A 4 -15.52 7.59 6.66
C LEU A 4 -15.99 8.94 7.23
N LEU A 5 -15.06 9.75 7.75
CA LEU A 5 -15.36 11.12 8.21
C LEU A 5 -15.84 12.02 7.05
N LEU A 6 -15.46 11.71 5.82
CA LEU A 6 -15.82 12.45 4.62
C LEU A 6 -16.90 11.73 3.76
N HIS A 7 -17.68 10.81 4.36
CA HIS A 7 -18.70 10.01 3.67
C HIS A 7 -19.55 10.85 2.71
N ASP A 8 -20.24 11.88 3.23
CA ASP A 8 -21.13 12.71 2.42
C ASP A 8 -20.42 13.47 1.30
N ARG A 9 -19.16 13.82 1.49
CA ARG A 9 -18.35 14.50 0.47
C ARG A 9 -18.05 13.56 -0.70
N TRP A 10 -17.75 12.30 -0.41
CA TRP A 10 -17.52 11.29 -1.43
C TRP A 10 -18.79 10.87 -2.15
N ILE A 11 -19.92 10.73 -1.45
CA ILE A 11 -21.24 10.48 -2.07
C ILE A 11 -21.60 11.63 -3.02
N ASN A 12 -21.46 12.88 -2.58
CA ASN A 12 -21.72 14.05 -3.41
C ASN A 12 -20.77 14.18 -4.62
N ALA A 13 -19.64 13.54 -4.57
CA ALA A 13 -18.70 13.42 -5.68
C ALA A 13 -18.91 12.16 -6.54
N HIS A 14 -20.06 11.48 -6.39
CA HIS A 14 -20.43 10.24 -7.09
C HIS A 14 -19.54 9.03 -6.75
N GLY A 15 -18.90 9.03 -5.58
CA GLY A 15 -18.11 7.90 -5.10
C GLY A 15 -18.97 6.67 -4.86
N THR A 16 -18.54 5.53 -5.39
CA THR A 16 -19.09 4.21 -5.08
C THR A 16 -18.45 3.71 -3.79
N MET A 17 -19.29 3.56 -2.76
CA MET A 17 -18.84 3.08 -1.46
C MET A 17 -18.68 1.56 -1.44
N GLY A 18 -17.76 1.08 -0.61
CA GLY A 18 -17.52 -0.34 -0.36
C GLY A 18 -17.11 -0.56 1.09
N GLU A 19 -16.72 -1.77 1.41
CA GLU A 19 -16.24 -2.15 2.74
C GLU A 19 -14.93 -2.91 2.65
N ARG A 20 -14.06 -2.70 3.65
CA ARG A 20 -12.82 -3.45 3.84
C ARG A 20 -12.59 -3.69 5.33
N PHE A 21 -12.68 -4.96 5.76
CA PHE A 21 -12.45 -5.39 7.14
C PHE A 21 -13.14 -4.49 8.20
N GLY A 22 -14.45 -4.28 8.03
CA GLY A 22 -15.25 -3.50 8.97
C GLY A 22 -15.13 -1.97 8.82
N THR A 23 -14.42 -1.48 7.80
CA THR A 23 -14.29 -0.04 7.52
C THR A 23 -14.83 0.29 6.14
N GLU A 24 -15.56 1.40 6.05
CA GLU A 24 -16.04 1.94 4.78
C GLU A 24 -14.88 2.44 3.92
N ILE A 25 -14.99 2.27 2.61
CA ILE A 25 -14.02 2.75 1.61
C ILE A 25 -14.71 3.39 0.42
N VAL A 26 -13.99 4.24 -0.31
CA VAL A 26 -14.40 4.73 -1.65
C VAL A 26 -13.74 3.83 -2.69
N SER A 27 -14.53 3.01 -3.36
CA SER A 27 -14.01 2.02 -4.32
C SER A 27 -13.71 2.62 -5.69
N ILE A 28 -14.64 3.43 -6.22
CA ILE A 28 -14.59 4.05 -7.56
C ILE A 28 -15.25 5.42 -7.45
N VAL A 29 -14.77 6.41 -8.20
CA VAL A 29 -15.38 7.74 -8.31
C VAL A 29 -15.81 8.02 -9.74
N SER A 30 -15.04 7.55 -10.71
CA SER A 30 -15.33 7.78 -12.14
C SER A 30 -14.94 6.55 -12.96
N ASP A 31 -14.90 6.69 -14.27
CA ASP A 31 -14.38 5.64 -15.16
C ASP A 31 -12.94 5.26 -14.78
N PRO A 32 -12.61 3.95 -14.69
CA PRO A 32 -11.27 3.51 -14.26
C PRO A 32 -10.11 4.02 -15.12
N GLU A 33 -10.30 4.12 -16.45
CA GLU A 33 -9.27 4.66 -17.35
C GLU A 33 -9.02 6.15 -17.08
N LYS A 34 -10.10 6.90 -16.76
CA LYS A 34 -9.99 8.30 -16.37
C LYS A 34 -9.25 8.46 -15.03
N GLU A 35 -9.57 7.63 -14.02
CA GLU A 35 -8.86 7.63 -12.73
C GLU A 35 -7.39 7.24 -12.91
N TYR A 36 -7.11 6.27 -13.78
CA TYR A 36 -5.74 5.91 -14.18
C TYR A 36 -4.99 7.12 -14.75
N GLY A 37 -5.61 7.84 -15.68
CA GLY A 37 -5.05 9.05 -16.29
C GLY A 37 -4.81 10.17 -15.27
N HIS A 38 -5.72 10.35 -14.29
CA HIS A 38 -5.50 11.31 -13.22
C HIS A 38 -4.17 11.07 -12.51
N ILE A 39 -3.84 9.83 -12.16
CA ILE A 39 -2.60 9.51 -11.44
C ILE A 39 -1.39 9.47 -12.37
N ARG A 40 -1.48 8.83 -13.54
CA ARG A 40 -0.33 8.68 -14.45
C ARG A 40 0.08 9.96 -15.17
N ASP A 41 -0.86 10.87 -15.44
CA ASP A 41 -0.60 12.07 -16.24
C ASP A 41 -0.73 13.37 -15.43
N ALA A 42 -1.37 13.32 -14.27
CA ALA A 42 -1.67 14.49 -13.46
C ALA A 42 -1.57 14.20 -11.96
N VAL A 43 -2.69 14.23 -11.23
CA VAL A 43 -2.76 13.95 -9.80
C VAL A 43 -4.15 13.41 -9.41
N GLY A 44 -4.17 12.33 -8.64
CA GLY A 44 -5.37 11.74 -8.04
C GLY A 44 -5.43 12.02 -6.54
N ILE A 45 -6.64 12.31 -6.04
CA ILE A 45 -6.94 12.42 -4.60
C ILE A 45 -7.78 11.21 -4.20
N THR A 46 -7.33 10.46 -3.20
CA THR A 46 -7.98 9.22 -2.74
C THR A 46 -8.12 9.21 -1.22
N ASP A 47 -9.22 8.64 -0.72
CA ASP A 47 -9.43 8.45 0.71
C ASP A 47 -8.80 7.14 1.20
N PHE A 48 -7.77 7.26 2.02
CA PHE A 48 -7.09 6.15 2.69
C PHE A 48 -7.47 6.06 4.18
N SER A 49 -8.58 6.68 4.60
CA SER A 49 -8.96 6.71 6.02
C SER A 49 -9.31 5.33 6.61
N HIS A 50 -9.46 4.30 5.76
CA HIS A 50 -9.57 2.91 6.22
C HIS A 50 -8.30 2.40 6.92
N ILE A 51 -7.13 2.95 6.60
CA ILE A 51 -5.87 2.63 7.28
C ILE A 51 -6.01 2.96 8.76
N GLN A 52 -5.67 2.01 9.65
CA GLN A 52 -5.61 2.25 11.08
C GLN A 52 -4.39 3.13 11.41
N LYS A 53 -4.59 4.11 12.29
CA LYS A 53 -3.61 5.13 12.64
C LYS A 53 -3.36 5.13 14.13
N PHE A 54 -2.13 4.88 14.54
CA PHE A 54 -1.74 4.85 15.94
C PHE A 54 -0.62 5.85 16.21
N ARG A 55 -0.70 6.51 17.37
CA ARG A 55 0.34 7.36 17.91
C ARG A 55 0.85 6.75 19.22
N ILE A 56 2.16 6.79 19.42
CA ILE A 56 2.79 6.24 20.62
C ILE A 56 3.92 7.20 21.02
N PRO A 57 4.05 7.60 22.31
CA PRO A 57 5.21 8.35 22.77
C PRO A 57 6.51 7.59 22.47
N GLU A 58 7.54 8.24 21.92
CA GLU A 58 8.77 7.57 21.48
C GLU A 58 9.43 6.80 22.63
N GLU A 59 9.57 7.44 23.80
CA GLU A 59 10.22 6.85 24.99
C GLU A 59 9.66 5.48 25.39
N LYS A 60 8.34 5.28 25.27
CA LYS A 60 7.66 4.02 25.62
C LYS A 60 7.40 3.12 24.43
N GLY A 61 7.25 3.71 23.25
CA GLY A 61 6.83 3.02 22.04
C GLY A 61 7.95 2.33 21.30
N LEU A 62 9.20 2.78 21.46
CA LEU A 62 10.32 2.27 20.68
C LEU A 62 10.51 0.75 20.90
N ASP A 63 10.70 0.33 22.14
CA ASP A 63 10.89 -1.08 22.48
C ASP A 63 9.65 -1.93 22.17
N PHE A 64 8.45 -1.37 22.39
CA PHE A 64 7.20 -2.03 22.07
C PHE A 64 7.09 -2.33 20.57
N LEU A 65 7.24 -1.32 19.73
CA LEU A 65 7.14 -1.49 18.27
C LEU A 65 8.31 -2.30 17.69
N ASP A 66 9.52 -2.14 18.24
CA ASP A 66 10.67 -2.92 17.79
C ASP A 66 10.52 -4.41 18.13
N ASN A 67 9.92 -4.77 19.26
CA ASN A 67 9.62 -6.16 19.62
C ASN A 67 8.39 -6.73 18.87
N LEU A 68 7.57 -5.89 18.27
CA LEU A 68 6.34 -6.28 17.58
C LEU A 68 6.54 -6.42 16.08
N LEU A 69 7.11 -5.40 15.43
CA LEU A 69 7.22 -5.29 13.97
C LEU A 69 8.45 -6.04 13.43
N ALA A 70 8.34 -6.57 12.22
CA ALA A 70 9.41 -7.34 11.60
C ALA A 70 10.65 -6.52 11.22
N GLY A 71 10.48 -5.26 10.86
CA GLY A 71 11.59 -4.35 10.55
C GLY A 71 12.23 -3.76 11.81
N ASN A 72 13.40 -3.17 11.68
CA ASN A 72 14.16 -2.61 12.79
C ASN A 72 13.73 -1.17 13.09
N VAL A 73 12.81 -1.02 14.04
CA VAL A 73 12.24 0.26 14.45
C VAL A 73 13.30 1.13 15.14
N ALA A 74 14.18 0.53 15.93
CA ALA A 74 15.25 1.23 16.65
C ALA A 74 16.26 1.96 15.74
N LYS A 75 16.35 1.57 14.46
CA LYS A 75 17.21 2.23 13.46
C LYS A 75 16.52 3.35 12.68
N VAL A 76 15.24 3.60 12.93
CA VAL A 76 14.49 4.64 12.20
C VAL A 76 14.81 6.01 12.76
N ARG A 77 15.46 6.83 11.94
CA ARG A 77 15.85 8.20 12.34
C ARG A 77 14.62 9.12 12.33
N PHE A 78 14.71 10.19 13.08
CA PHE A 78 13.73 11.29 13.03
C PHE A 78 13.42 11.71 11.57
N GLY A 79 12.15 11.97 11.28
CA GLY A 79 11.65 12.35 9.97
C GLY A 79 11.61 11.20 8.94
N ARG A 80 11.90 9.95 9.35
CA ARG A 80 11.91 8.79 8.45
C ARG A 80 10.78 7.82 8.71
N VAL A 81 10.42 7.10 7.66
CA VAL A 81 9.39 6.06 7.67
C VAL A 81 10.01 4.71 7.32
N LEU A 82 9.68 3.70 8.08
CA LEU A 82 10.00 2.30 7.82
C LEU A 82 8.77 1.61 7.25
N HIS A 83 8.90 1.01 6.07
CA HIS A 83 7.89 0.10 5.54
C HIS A 83 8.20 -1.31 6.04
N THR A 84 7.30 -1.89 6.79
CA THR A 84 7.45 -3.18 7.46
C THR A 84 6.10 -3.89 7.56
N PHE A 85 6.03 -4.98 8.31
CA PHE A 85 4.79 -5.71 8.54
C PHE A 85 4.67 -6.18 9.99
N LEU A 86 3.43 -6.43 10.39
CA LEU A 86 3.07 -7.21 11.57
C LEU A 86 2.82 -8.66 11.12
N ALA A 87 3.48 -9.61 11.78
CA ALA A 87 3.22 -11.03 11.59
C ALA A 87 2.32 -11.58 12.71
N ASP A 88 1.79 -12.80 12.54
CA ASP A 88 1.26 -13.63 13.62
C ASP A 88 2.37 -14.52 14.24
N ASP A 89 2.02 -15.31 15.25
CA ASP A 89 2.95 -16.21 15.94
C ASP A 89 3.58 -17.25 14.99
N ASP A 90 2.86 -17.64 13.94
CA ASP A 90 3.33 -18.54 12.89
C ASP A 90 4.18 -17.82 11.83
N GLY A 91 4.40 -16.50 11.98
CA GLY A 91 5.18 -15.66 11.08
C GLY A 91 4.51 -15.41 9.74
N PHE A 92 3.19 -15.49 9.66
CA PHE A 92 2.42 -15.07 8.51
C PHE A 92 1.99 -13.60 8.63
N LEU A 93 1.80 -12.93 7.50
CA LEU A 93 1.38 -11.53 7.46
C LEU A 93 0.02 -11.31 8.11
N SER A 94 -0.07 -10.33 8.99
CA SER A 94 -1.30 -9.85 9.62
C SER A 94 -1.63 -8.40 9.24
N ALA A 95 -0.62 -7.56 9.07
CA ALA A 95 -0.81 -6.19 8.57
C ALA A 95 0.42 -5.70 7.80
N ASP A 96 0.19 -4.86 6.80
CA ASP A 96 1.21 -4.04 6.14
C ASP A 96 1.32 -2.72 6.91
N CYS A 97 2.52 -2.34 7.32
CA CYS A 97 2.75 -1.24 8.25
C CYS A 97 3.74 -0.21 7.71
N LEU A 98 3.39 1.07 7.87
CA LEU A 98 4.34 2.17 7.80
C LEU A 98 4.56 2.69 9.23
N MET A 99 5.79 2.61 9.72
CA MET A 99 6.19 3.13 11.03
C MET A 99 7.07 4.35 10.85
N ALA A 100 6.67 5.48 11.39
CA ALA A 100 7.35 6.76 11.29
C ALA A 100 7.87 7.23 12.65
N ASN A 101 9.10 7.74 12.68
CA ASN A 101 9.64 8.48 13.80
C ASN A 101 9.45 9.99 13.54
N ASN A 102 8.61 10.65 14.34
CA ASN A 102 8.16 12.01 14.11
C ASN A 102 8.26 12.85 15.38
N ASP A 103 9.49 13.05 15.88
CA ASP A 103 9.78 13.88 17.06
C ASP A 103 8.93 13.49 18.27
N GLU A 104 9.55 13.08 19.35
CA GLU A 104 8.89 12.64 20.61
C GLU A 104 7.74 11.61 20.46
N GLU A 105 7.34 11.28 19.23
CA GLU A 105 6.28 10.31 18.93
C GLU A 105 6.63 9.37 17.78
N LEU A 106 6.14 8.14 17.86
CA LEU A 106 6.10 7.19 16.77
C LEU A 106 4.68 7.15 16.22
N VAL A 107 4.56 7.13 14.88
CA VAL A 107 3.27 7.00 14.21
C VAL A 107 3.28 5.71 13.42
N MET A 108 2.31 4.83 13.70
CA MET A 108 2.14 3.57 12.98
C MET A 108 0.85 3.60 12.17
N LEU A 109 0.96 3.39 10.87
CA LEU A 109 -0.15 3.21 9.95
C LEU A 109 -0.23 1.72 9.59
N CYS A 110 -1.42 1.12 9.72
CA CYS A 110 -1.63 -0.30 9.47
C CYS A 110 -2.73 -0.55 8.45
N GLU A 111 -2.43 -1.29 7.41
CA GLU A 111 -3.41 -1.97 6.56
C GLU A 111 -3.51 -3.42 7.04
N SER A 112 -4.54 -3.73 7.85
CA SER A 112 -4.71 -5.04 8.50
C SER A 112 -5.72 -5.93 7.77
N ILE A 113 -5.47 -7.23 7.76
CA ILE A 113 -6.41 -8.26 7.27
C ILE A 113 -7.41 -8.72 8.34
N VAL A 114 -7.42 -8.08 9.49
CA VAL A 114 -8.42 -8.23 10.54
C VAL A 114 -9.08 -6.87 10.81
N ASP A 115 -10.27 -6.88 11.39
CA ASP A 115 -10.96 -5.64 11.75
C ASP A 115 -10.24 -4.87 12.87
N ASP A 116 -10.67 -3.60 13.08
CA ASP A 116 -10.06 -2.70 14.07
C ASP A 116 -10.06 -3.27 15.49
N ALA A 117 -11.11 -4.00 15.90
CA ALA A 117 -11.21 -4.56 17.24
C ALA A 117 -10.25 -5.74 17.44
N ALA A 118 -10.13 -6.60 16.44
CA ALA A 118 -9.20 -7.72 16.46
C ALA A 118 -7.74 -7.23 16.45
N LEU A 119 -7.41 -6.22 15.63
CA LEU A 119 -6.06 -5.63 15.64
C LEU A 119 -5.72 -5.01 17.01
N LYS A 120 -6.65 -4.24 17.60
CA LYS A 120 -6.45 -3.69 18.96
C LYS A 120 -6.23 -4.78 20.00
N THR A 121 -6.94 -5.90 19.89
CA THR A 121 -6.76 -7.05 20.78
C THR A 121 -5.35 -7.63 20.66
N ILE A 122 -4.85 -7.80 19.44
CA ILE A 122 -3.48 -8.24 19.18
C ILE A 122 -2.47 -7.26 19.80
N LEU A 123 -2.59 -5.96 19.50
CA LEU A 123 -1.68 -4.94 20.01
C LEU A 123 -1.67 -4.89 21.56
N ASN A 124 -2.85 -4.96 22.19
CA ASN A 124 -2.98 -4.97 23.65
C ASN A 124 -2.39 -6.23 24.28
N GLY A 125 -2.50 -7.38 23.63
CA GLY A 125 -1.86 -8.62 24.06
C GLY A 125 -0.32 -8.53 24.11
N HIS A 126 0.27 -7.59 23.39
CA HIS A 126 1.71 -7.33 23.35
C HIS A 126 2.15 -6.07 24.12
N GLY A 127 1.26 -5.45 24.92
CA GLY A 127 1.62 -4.32 25.81
C GLY A 127 1.36 -2.92 25.23
N ALA A 128 0.47 -2.78 24.28
CA ALA A 128 0.15 -1.48 23.66
C ALA A 128 -0.33 -0.43 24.67
N GLN A 129 -1.10 -0.81 25.70
CA GLN A 129 -1.59 0.09 26.74
C GLN A 129 -0.44 0.65 27.59
N ASP A 130 0.52 -0.20 27.99
CA ASP A 130 1.68 0.20 28.78
C ASP A 130 2.61 1.12 27.97
N ALA A 131 2.69 0.88 26.65
CA ALA A 131 3.41 1.72 25.71
C ALA A 131 2.73 3.07 25.46
N GLY A 132 1.48 3.26 25.89
CA GLY A 132 0.71 4.49 25.69
C GLY A 132 0.20 4.65 24.25
N LEU A 133 -0.12 3.55 23.58
CA LEU A 133 -0.68 3.57 22.22
C LEU A 133 -2.04 4.28 22.22
N GLU A 134 -2.17 5.28 21.38
CA GLU A 134 -3.41 6.02 21.11
C GLU A 134 -3.91 5.70 19.69
N ASP A 135 -5.18 5.31 19.57
CA ASP A 135 -5.83 5.10 18.29
C ASP A 135 -6.44 6.40 17.76
N LEU A 136 -5.96 6.86 16.62
CA LEU A 136 -6.40 8.08 15.93
C LEU A 136 -7.37 7.77 14.77
N SER A 137 -7.73 6.51 14.52
CA SER A 137 -8.43 6.09 13.31
C SER A 137 -9.82 6.71 13.14
N GLU A 138 -10.52 6.96 14.25
CA GLU A 138 -11.87 7.57 14.25
C GLU A 138 -11.86 9.10 14.15
N ASN A 139 -10.74 9.74 14.54
CA ASN A 139 -10.64 11.19 14.67
C ASN A 139 -9.73 11.86 13.64
N HIS A 140 -9.13 11.07 12.74
CA HIS A 140 -8.24 11.57 11.70
C HIS A 140 -8.59 10.98 10.34
N VAL A 141 -8.63 11.85 9.32
CA VAL A 141 -8.67 11.43 7.93
C VAL A 141 -7.26 11.08 7.45
N MET A 142 -7.20 10.27 6.37
CA MET A 142 -5.98 10.03 5.61
C MET A 142 -6.30 10.25 4.14
N LEU A 143 -5.79 11.36 3.56
CA LEU A 143 -5.94 11.65 2.13
C LEU A 143 -4.65 11.33 1.39
N GLY A 144 -4.74 10.53 0.35
CA GLY A 144 -3.65 10.26 -0.58
C GLY A 144 -3.65 11.28 -1.71
N ILE A 145 -2.46 11.74 -2.07
CA ILE A 145 -2.21 12.62 -3.22
C ILE A 145 -1.15 11.91 -4.06
N ASP A 146 -1.58 11.24 -5.11
CA ASP A 146 -0.72 10.39 -5.93
C ASP A 146 -0.71 10.87 -7.38
N GLY A 147 0.47 10.82 -8.01
CA GLY A 147 0.58 11.05 -9.44
C GLY A 147 1.78 11.88 -9.86
N TYR A 148 1.93 12.01 -11.18
CA TYR A 148 3.03 12.75 -11.80
C TYR A 148 3.19 14.18 -11.28
N LYS A 149 2.06 14.87 -10.98
CA LYS A 149 2.01 16.25 -10.46
C LYS A 149 1.64 16.33 -8.98
N ALA A 150 1.65 15.24 -8.23
CA ALA A 150 1.27 15.23 -6.81
C ALA A 150 2.13 16.22 -5.98
N TRP A 151 3.42 16.34 -6.31
CA TRP A 151 4.32 17.30 -5.69
C TRP A 151 3.83 18.75 -5.80
N ALA A 152 3.21 19.13 -6.94
CA ALA A 152 2.72 20.50 -7.15
C ALA A 152 1.52 20.83 -6.24
N VAL A 153 0.61 19.86 -6.04
CA VAL A 153 -0.50 20.00 -5.09
C VAL A 153 0.03 20.19 -3.67
N VAL A 154 0.96 19.35 -3.25
CA VAL A 154 1.53 19.40 -1.89
C VAL A 154 2.36 20.67 -1.69
N LYS A 155 3.07 21.15 -2.71
CA LYS A 155 3.77 22.44 -2.70
C LYS A 155 2.82 23.63 -2.53
N ASP A 156 1.68 23.61 -3.22
CA ASP A 156 0.66 24.67 -3.05
C ASP A 156 -0.01 24.64 -1.68
N LEU A 157 -0.09 23.45 -1.03
CA LEU A 157 -0.64 23.29 0.31
C LEU A 157 0.33 23.73 1.43
N PHE A 158 1.61 23.36 1.32
CA PHE A 158 2.56 23.41 2.43
C PHE A 158 3.84 24.20 2.13
N GLY A 159 4.01 24.72 0.92
CA GLY A 159 5.17 25.50 0.55
C GLY A 159 6.28 24.71 -0.15
N ALA A 160 7.35 25.42 -0.53
CA ALA A 160 8.41 24.87 -1.37
C ALA A 160 9.29 23.80 -0.66
N ASP A 161 9.32 23.78 0.65
CA ASP A 161 10.18 22.89 1.44
C ASP A 161 9.86 21.41 1.22
N ILE A 162 8.63 21.11 0.75
CA ILE A 162 8.22 19.74 0.43
C ILE A 162 9.03 19.09 -0.70
N VAL A 163 9.62 19.89 -1.58
CA VAL A 163 10.39 19.39 -2.73
C VAL A 163 11.60 18.58 -2.29
N GLY A 164 12.23 18.95 -1.17
CA GLY A 164 13.36 18.27 -0.57
C GLY A 164 13.04 16.99 0.22
N LEU A 165 11.77 16.68 0.47
CA LEU A 165 11.40 15.51 1.27
C LEU A 165 11.80 14.21 0.56
N PRO A 166 12.59 13.32 1.18
CA PRO A 166 12.93 12.04 0.58
C PRO A 166 11.77 11.05 0.64
N TYR A 167 11.74 10.08 -0.27
CA TYR A 167 10.77 8.96 -0.18
C TYR A 167 10.92 8.23 1.16
N LEU A 168 9.80 7.80 1.74
CA LEU A 168 9.69 7.27 3.10
C LEU A 168 10.19 8.28 4.15
N SER A 169 9.61 9.47 4.14
CA SER A 169 9.76 10.50 5.18
C SER A 169 8.40 10.95 5.70
N ILE A 170 8.44 11.59 6.87
CA ILE A 170 7.31 12.23 7.53
C ILE A 170 7.72 13.64 7.95
N GLU A 171 6.79 14.60 7.84
CA GLU A 171 6.98 15.99 8.27
C GLU A 171 5.67 16.54 8.84
N ARG A 172 5.75 17.50 9.76
CA ARG A 172 4.60 18.19 10.33
C ARG A 172 4.38 19.53 9.65
N PHE A 173 3.14 19.82 9.35
CA PHE A 173 2.69 21.09 8.78
C PHE A 173 1.49 21.60 9.56
N SER A 174 1.15 22.88 9.35
CA SER A 174 -0.10 23.48 9.85
C SER A 174 -1.07 23.64 8.67
N PHE A 175 -2.32 23.25 8.88
CA PHE A 175 -3.42 23.50 7.96
C PHE A 175 -4.66 23.90 8.75
N ASP A 176 -5.25 25.08 8.46
CA ASP A 176 -6.38 25.68 9.20
C ASP A 176 -6.17 25.73 10.74
N GLY A 177 -4.92 25.99 11.18
CA GLY A 177 -4.56 26.05 12.57
C GLY A 177 -4.41 24.68 13.27
N GLU A 178 -4.63 23.56 12.58
CA GLU A 178 -4.43 22.22 13.07
C GLU A 178 -3.09 21.64 12.62
N ASN A 179 -2.51 20.74 13.42
CA ASN A 179 -1.31 20.01 13.04
C ASN A 179 -1.67 18.83 12.11
N VAL A 180 -1.09 18.81 10.95
CA VAL A 180 -1.21 17.71 9.99
C VAL A 180 0.14 17.02 9.80
N ARG A 181 0.12 15.73 9.50
CA ARG A 181 1.33 14.95 9.20
C ARG A 181 1.32 14.55 7.73
N LEU A 182 2.37 14.94 7.04
CA LEU A 182 2.60 14.58 5.64
C LEU A 182 3.61 13.44 5.57
N PHE A 183 3.21 12.31 5.02
CA PHE A 183 4.09 11.21 4.69
C PHE A 183 4.40 11.28 3.20
N ARG A 184 5.67 11.26 2.81
CA ARG A 184 6.06 11.01 1.44
C ARG A 184 6.15 9.50 1.19
N ALA A 185 4.99 8.89 0.99
CA ALA A 185 4.82 7.46 0.78
C ALA A 185 3.65 7.23 -0.19
N GLY A 186 3.81 6.30 -1.13
CA GLY A 186 2.78 5.91 -2.09
C GLY A 186 3.15 4.59 -2.73
N LYS A 187 2.17 3.92 -3.34
CA LYS A 187 2.33 2.61 -3.97
C LYS A 187 2.00 2.65 -5.49
N THR A 188 1.93 3.82 -6.11
CA THR A 188 1.58 3.98 -7.54
C THR A 188 2.79 4.03 -8.48
N SER A 189 3.99 4.06 -7.95
CA SER A 189 5.27 4.36 -8.62
C SER A 189 5.46 5.83 -9.02
N GLU A 190 4.41 6.62 -9.08
CA GLU A 190 4.51 8.07 -9.24
C GLU A 190 4.79 8.74 -7.88
N PHE A 191 4.91 10.07 -7.84
CA PHE A 191 4.95 10.78 -6.57
C PHE A 191 3.71 10.45 -5.75
N GLY A 192 3.92 10.10 -4.47
CA GLY A 192 2.85 9.76 -3.55
C GLY A 192 3.05 10.43 -2.19
N TYR A 193 1.97 10.99 -1.68
CA TYR A 193 1.92 11.63 -0.36
C TYR A 193 0.65 11.19 0.35
N LEU A 194 0.75 10.97 1.67
CA LEU A 194 -0.40 10.74 2.53
C LEU A 194 -0.47 11.87 3.55
N ILE A 195 -1.63 12.54 3.64
CA ILE A 195 -1.87 13.58 4.63
C ILE A 195 -2.78 13.02 5.71
N MET A 196 -2.25 12.88 6.93
CA MET A 196 -3.02 12.55 8.11
C MET A 196 -3.44 13.83 8.82
N ALA A 197 -4.74 14.09 8.91
CA ALA A 197 -5.28 15.32 9.45
C ALA A 197 -6.45 15.08 10.43
N PRO A 198 -6.55 15.90 11.52
CA PRO A 198 -7.69 15.83 12.43
C PRO A 198 -9.03 16.08 11.74
N ALA A 199 -10.10 15.48 12.28
CA ALA A 199 -11.45 15.64 11.78
C ALA A 199 -11.91 17.11 11.63
N LYS A 200 -11.39 18.01 12.48
CA LYS A 200 -11.74 19.44 12.48
C LYS A 200 -11.40 20.15 11.15
N CYS A 201 -10.32 19.78 10.49
CA CYS A 201 -9.91 20.37 9.21
C CYS A 201 -10.10 19.41 8.02
N ALA A 202 -10.71 18.24 8.23
CA ALA A 202 -10.84 17.21 7.20
C ALA A 202 -11.59 17.69 5.96
N GLU A 203 -12.68 18.40 6.14
CA GLU A 203 -13.52 18.88 5.05
C GLU A 203 -12.83 19.98 4.23
N SER A 204 -12.26 20.99 4.90
CA SER A 204 -11.52 22.07 4.21
C SER A 204 -10.30 21.54 3.48
N LEU A 205 -9.58 20.57 4.08
CA LEU A 205 -8.46 19.89 3.45
C LEU A 205 -8.91 19.13 2.19
N PHE A 206 -9.99 18.36 2.28
CA PHE A 206 -10.53 17.62 1.12
C PHE A 206 -10.91 18.57 -0.03
N LEU A 207 -11.64 19.65 0.28
CA LEU A 207 -12.06 20.63 -0.73
C LEU A 207 -10.86 21.32 -1.37
N LYS A 208 -9.84 21.65 -0.56
CA LYS A 208 -8.61 22.26 -1.08
C LYS A 208 -7.80 21.30 -1.93
N CYS A 209 -7.66 20.05 -1.52
CA CYS A 209 -6.99 19.01 -2.31
C CYS A 209 -7.70 18.78 -3.65
N LYS A 210 -9.04 18.72 -3.64
CA LYS A 210 -9.86 18.60 -4.86
C LYS A 210 -9.65 19.78 -5.82
N GLU A 211 -9.76 21.01 -5.31
CA GLU A 211 -9.52 22.24 -6.10
C GLU A 211 -8.13 22.22 -6.78
N LEU A 212 -7.10 21.88 -6.00
CA LEU A 212 -5.74 21.83 -6.51
C LEU A 212 -5.51 20.68 -7.50
N ALA A 213 -6.12 19.50 -7.26
CA ALA A 213 -6.07 18.42 -8.22
C ALA A 213 -6.67 18.81 -9.57
N GLU A 214 -7.85 19.44 -9.56
CA GLU A 214 -8.51 19.96 -10.77
C GLU A 214 -7.65 21.05 -11.47
N LYS A 215 -7.04 21.95 -10.72
CA LYS A 215 -6.08 22.96 -11.22
C LYS A 215 -4.93 22.33 -12.02
N TYR A 216 -4.43 21.17 -11.56
CA TYR A 216 -3.33 20.46 -12.20
C TYR A 216 -3.77 19.39 -13.22
N GLY A 217 -5.08 19.36 -13.57
CA GLY A 217 -5.64 18.49 -14.59
C GLY A 217 -5.97 17.07 -14.09
N GLY A 218 -5.98 16.86 -12.79
CA GLY A 218 -6.32 15.61 -12.12
C GLY A 218 -7.74 15.59 -11.54
N GLY A 219 -7.98 14.77 -10.53
CA GLY A 219 -9.30 14.66 -9.90
C GLY A 219 -9.36 13.65 -8.78
N LEU A 220 -10.58 13.31 -8.38
CA LEU A 220 -10.83 12.31 -7.34
C LEU A 220 -10.68 10.89 -7.91
N CYS A 221 -10.15 9.98 -7.09
CA CYS A 221 -9.94 8.57 -7.44
C CYS A 221 -10.43 7.66 -6.32
N GLY A 222 -10.90 6.48 -6.69
CA GLY A 222 -11.22 5.41 -5.74
C GLY A 222 -10.03 4.49 -5.47
N LEU A 223 -10.19 3.57 -4.51
CA LEU A 223 -9.13 2.63 -4.12
C LEU A 223 -8.88 1.53 -5.17
N ASN A 224 -9.83 1.26 -6.07
CA ASN A 224 -9.67 0.20 -7.05
C ASN A 224 -8.54 0.51 -8.03
N ILE A 225 -8.43 1.75 -8.51
CA ILE A 225 -7.37 2.13 -9.43
C ILE A 225 -5.97 2.05 -8.78
N HIS A 226 -5.86 2.27 -7.48
CA HIS A 226 -4.61 2.08 -6.74
C HIS A 226 -4.14 0.62 -6.77
N ASN A 227 -5.09 -0.36 -6.78
CA ASN A 227 -4.70 -1.76 -6.93
C ASN A 227 -4.05 -2.04 -8.29
N ASP A 228 -4.53 -1.43 -9.36
CA ASP A 228 -3.97 -1.60 -10.70
C ASP A 228 -2.58 -0.94 -10.81
N LEU A 229 -2.49 0.31 -10.37
CA LEU A 229 -1.25 1.09 -10.41
C LEU A 229 -0.12 0.48 -9.55
N ARG A 230 -0.46 -0.02 -8.33
CA ARG A 230 0.53 -0.66 -7.46
C ARG A 230 1.03 -1.98 -8.08
N LEU A 231 0.16 -2.71 -8.82
CA LEU A 231 0.54 -3.95 -9.48
C LEU A 231 1.52 -3.66 -10.63
N GLU A 232 1.28 -2.61 -11.41
CA GLU A 232 2.21 -2.11 -12.41
C GLU A 232 3.57 -1.73 -11.81
N GLY A 233 3.57 -1.09 -10.63
CA GLY A 233 4.77 -0.70 -9.87
C GLY A 233 5.40 -1.83 -9.07
N ARG A 234 4.76 -3.00 -8.99
CA ARG A 234 5.17 -4.14 -8.15
C ARG A 234 5.19 -3.82 -6.65
N PHE A 235 4.34 -2.90 -6.20
CA PHE A 235 4.14 -2.70 -4.77
C PHE A 235 3.26 -3.79 -4.16
N PHE A 236 3.55 -4.13 -2.92
CA PHE A 236 2.81 -5.11 -2.14
C PHE A 236 1.42 -4.57 -1.73
N ASN A 237 0.42 -5.46 -1.75
CA ASN A 237 -0.91 -5.19 -1.22
C ASN A 237 -1.36 -6.34 -0.33
N ILE A 238 -1.53 -6.05 0.96
CA ILE A 238 -1.96 -7.02 1.97
C ILE A 238 -3.34 -7.61 1.67
N PHE A 239 -4.24 -6.83 1.06
CA PHE A 239 -5.61 -7.23 0.73
C PHE A 239 -5.75 -8.02 -0.58
N ALA A 240 -4.68 -8.15 -1.34
CA ALA A 240 -4.63 -8.93 -2.58
C ALA A 240 -3.74 -10.17 -2.39
N GLU A 241 -2.46 -10.10 -2.82
CA GLU A 241 -1.54 -11.23 -2.66
C GLU A 241 -1.22 -11.55 -1.21
N GLY A 242 -1.21 -10.55 -0.32
CA GLY A 242 -0.95 -10.78 1.11
C GLY A 242 -2.00 -11.64 1.78
N LEU A 243 -3.28 -11.43 1.45
CA LEU A 243 -4.39 -12.22 1.99
C LEU A 243 -4.36 -13.69 1.51
N LYS A 244 -3.90 -13.93 0.28
CA LYS A 244 -3.87 -15.27 -0.33
C LYS A 244 -2.63 -16.08 0.01
N VAL A 245 -1.45 -15.45 0.01
CA VAL A 245 -0.16 -16.14 0.20
C VAL A 245 0.31 -16.06 1.64
N ARG A 246 0.14 -14.95 2.30
CA ARG A 246 0.50 -14.63 3.69
C ARG A 246 1.97 -14.85 4.08
N ASP A 247 2.73 -15.72 3.41
CA ASP A 247 4.16 -15.93 3.71
C ASP A 247 5.03 -14.81 3.13
N PRO A 248 5.68 -13.99 3.97
CA PRO A 248 6.48 -12.86 3.50
C PRO A 248 7.67 -13.27 2.63
N LEU A 249 8.22 -14.47 2.83
CA LEU A 249 9.37 -14.95 2.06
C LEU A 249 8.96 -15.33 0.64
N SER A 250 7.86 -16.04 0.47
CA SER A 250 7.30 -16.41 -0.84
C SER A 250 6.82 -15.19 -1.64
N LEU A 251 6.36 -14.14 -0.95
CA LEU A 251 5.97 -12.86 -1.53
C LEU A 251 7.14 -11.96 -1.94
N GLY A 252 8.38 -12.31 -1.54
CA GLY A 252 9.56 -11.49 -1.86
C GLY A 252 9.72 -10.27 -0.96
N LEU A 253 9.18 -10.30 0.28
CA LEU A 253 9.18 -9.20 1.24
C LEU A 253 10.35 -9.23 2.22
N GLN A 254 11.47 -9.91 1.88
CA GLN A 254 12.67 -10.01 2.73
C GLN A 254 13.24 -8.63 3.09
N TRP A 255 13.04 -7.63 2.27
CA TRP A 255 13.50 -6.26 2.50
C TRP A 255 12.70 -5.52 3.59
N MET A 256 11.53 -6.03 3.99
CA MET A 256 10.67 -5.47 5.04
C MET A 256 10.99 -6.02 6.43
N VAL A 257 11.89 -7.00 6.54
CA VAL A 257 12.21 -7.71 7.78
C VAL A 257 13.70 -7.62 8.11
N ASP A 258 14.02 -7.35 9.37
CA ASP A 258 15.38 -7.47 9.92
C ASP A 258 15.46 -8.75 10.76
N LEU A 259 15.96 -9.83 10.14
CA LEU A 259 16.09 -11.14 10.79
C LEU A 259 17.27 -11.21 11.79
N ASP A 260 18.15 -10.19 11.82
CA ASP A 260 19.25 -10.09 12.78
C ASP A 260 18.78 -9.52 14.13
N LYS A 261 17.55 -8.99 14.21
CA LYS A 261 16.94 -8.61 15.49
C LYS A 261 16.83 -9.81 16.41
N GLU A 262 16.97 -9.58 17.70
CA GLU A 262 16.84 -10.63 18.71
C GLU A 262 15.38 -11.14 18.81
N LYS A 263 14.41 -10.23 18.66
CA LYS A 263 12.98 -10.53 18.87
C LYS A 263 12.08 -9.69 17.98
N PHE A 264 11.04 -10.30 17.45
CA PHE A 264 9.78 -9.69 16.95
C PHE A 264 8.74 -10.80 16.79
N LEU A 265 7.47 -10.42 16.67
CA LEU A 265 6.36 -11.38 16.57
C LEU A 265 6.50 -12.27 15.31
N GLY A 266 6.50 -13.59 15.49
CA GLY A 266 6.63 -14.56 14.40
C GLY A 266 8.05 -14.81 13.88
N ARG A 267 9.09 -14.19 14.47
CA ARG A 267 10.48 -14.28 14.02
C ARG A 267 10.98 -15.73 13.84
N ASP A 268 10.82 -16.55 14.86
CA ASP A 268 11.38 -17.90 14.85
C ASP A 268 10.73 -18.79 13.79
N ALA A 269 9.43 -18.60 13.55
CA ALA A 269 8.72 -19.28 12.47
C ALA A 269 9.22 -18.84 11.07
N ILE A 270 9.49 -17.56 10.87
CA ILE A 270 10.08 -17.03 9.62
C ILE A 270 11.49 -17.58 9.42
N LEU A 271 12.34 -17.60 10.47
CA LEU A 271 13.69 -18.17 10.41
C LEU A 271 13.67 -19.66 10.08
N LYS A 272 12.76 -20.41 10.67
CA LYS A 272 12.57 -21.85 10.38
C LYS A 272 12.22 -22.07 8.91
N ARG A 273 11.27 -21.30 8.35
CA ARG A 273 10.92 -21.37 6.91
C ARG A 273 12.09 -20.97 6.01
N ARG A 274 12.81 -19.88 6.35
CA ARG A 274 14.00 -19.46 5.62
C ARG A 274 15.07 -20.57 5.58
N SER A 275 15.33 -21.23 6.70
CA SER A 275 16.32 -22.30 6.79
C SER A 275 15.91 -23.56 6.04
N ALA A 276 14.61 -23.85 5.95
CA ALA A 276 14.09 -24.97 5.16
C ALA A 276 14.17 -24.74 3.65
N GLY A 277 14.37 -23.48 3.23
CA GLY A 277 14.36 -23.07 1.83
C GLY A 277 12.96 -22.81 1.28
N LEU A 278 12.85 -21.91 0.31
CA LEU A 278 11.57 -21.60 -0.34
C LEU A 278 11.19 -22.71 -1.32
N THR A 279 9.95 -23.17 -1.21
CA THR A 279 9.34 -24.11 -2.18
C THR A 279 8.60 -23.39 -3.32
N GLN A 280 8.09 -22.18 -3.04
CA GLN A 280 7.32 -21.37 -3.96
C GLN A 280 7.77 -19.90 -3.90
N LYS A 281 7.58 -19.19 -5.02
CA LYS A 281 7.88 -17.77 -5.16
C LYS A 281 6.86 -17.08 -6.03
N ILE A 282 6.46 -15.88 -5.64
CA ILE A 282 5.59 -15.03 -6.46
C ILE A 282 6.36 -14.45 -7.64
N ILE A 283 5.73 -14.44 -8.82
CA ILE A 283 6.31 -13.89 -10.04
C ILE A 283 5.26 -13.14 -10.85
N GLY A 284 5.69 -12.14 -11.62
CA GLY A 284 4.83 -11.40 -12.54
C GLY A 284 4.41 -12.25 -13.72
N ILE A 285 3.17 -12.09 -14.17
CA ILE A 285 2.60 -12.73 -15.34
C ILE A 285 1.91 -11.72 -16.24
N SER A 286 1.84 -12.00 -17.52
CA SER A 286 1.12 -11.18 -18.51
C SER A 286 0.37 -12.07 -19.49
N LEU A 287 -0.86 -11.69 -19.80
CA LEU A 287 -1.67 -12.33 -20.84
C LEU A 287 -1.51 -11.58 -22.16
N GLU A 288 -1.46 -12.29 -23.27
CA GLU A 288 -1.40 -11.65 -24.59
C GLU A 288 -2.70 -10.84 -24.85
N PRO A 289 -2.60 -9.64 -25.45
CA PRO A 289 -3.77 -8.80 -25.72
C PRO A 289 -4.84 -9.51 -26.54
N GLY A 290 -6.11 -9.31 -26.17
CA GLY A 290 -7.26 -9.86 -26.91
C GLY A 290 -7.50 -11.36 -26.75
N THR A 291 -6.74 -12.06 -25.91
CA THR A 291 -6.87 -13.52 -25.74
C THR A 291 -7.78 -13.92 -24.55
N GLY A 292 -8.27 -12.95 -23.78
CA GLY A 292 -9.16 -13.18 -22.65
C GLY A 292 -8.86 -12.27 -21.46
N GLU A 293 -9.32 -12.67 -20.28
CA GLU A 293 -9.11 -11.97 -19.01
C GLU A 293 -8.22 -12.80 -18.10
N LEU A 294 -7.41 -12.11 -17.30
CA LEU A 294 -6.62 -12.69 -16.21
C LEU A 294 -7.36 -12.46 -14.89
N LYS A 295 -7.98 -13.52 -14.36
CA LYS A 295 -8.74 -13.43 -13.08
C LYS A 295 -8.01 -14.15 -11.96
N PRO A 296 -8.03 -13.63 -10.73
CA PRO A 296 -7.55 -14.36 -9.55
C PRO A 296 -8.16 -15.76 -9.47
N GLU A 297 -7.40 -16.71 -8.90
CA GLU A 297 -7.76 -18.14 -8.75
C GLU A 297 -7.84 -18.93 -10.05
N THR A 298 -7.61 -18.30 -11.20
CA THR A 298 -7.53 -19.03 -12.47
C THR A 298 -6.28 -19.92 -12.47
N PRO A 299 -6.41 -21.24 -12.70
CA PRO A 299 -5.27 -22.16 -12.69
C PRO A 299 -4.36 -21.97 -13.89
N ILE A 300 -3.06 -22.26 -13.68
CA ILE A 300 -2.01 -22.17 -14.71
C ILE A 300 -1.40 -23.56 -14.91
N TYR A 301 -1.21 -23.96 -16.17
CA TYR A 301 -0.85 -25.33 -16.57
C TYR A 301 0.45 -25.40 -17.38
N ILE A 302 1.19 -26.51 -17.19
CA ILE A 302 2.16 -27.03 -18.15
C ILE A 302 1.60 -28.37 -18.69
N GLY A 303 1.22 -28.42 -19.95
CA GLY A 303 0.52 -29.58 -20.50
C GLY A 303 -0.78 -29.84 -19.77
N SER A 304 -0.89 -30.96 -19.06
CA SER A 304 -2.07 -31.31 -18.24
C SER A 304 -1.88 -31.08 -16.74
N GLU A 305 -0.71 -30.66 -16.32
CA GLU A 305 -0.37 -30.44 -14.90
C GLU A 305 -0.67 -29.00 -14.48
N LYS A 306 -1.48 -28.84 -13.40
CA LYS A 306 -1.64 -27.53 -12.73
C LYS A 306 -0.37 -27.22 -11.95
N VAL A 307 0.34 -26.17 -12.32
CA VAL A 307 1.60 -25.76 -11.68
C VAL A 307 1.48 -24.52 -10.82
N SER A 308 0.44 -23.70 -11.05
CA SER A 308 0.23 -22.45 -10.34
C SER A 308 -1.23 -22.00 -10.45
N GLU A 309 -1.51 -20.85 -9.86
CA GLU A 309 -2.76 -20.10 -10.08
C GLU A 309 -2.49 -18.59 -9.95
N VAL A 310 -3.38 -17.80 -10.55
CA VAL A 310 -3.34 -16.35 -10.49
C VAL A 310 -3.67 -15.88 -9.07
N VAL A 311 -2.77 -15.13 -8.47
CA VAL A 311 -2.93 -14.60 -7.11
C VAL A 311 -3.59 -13.21 -7.14
N ALA A 312 -3.12 -12.34 -8.01
CA ALA A 312 -3.64 -11.00 -8.21
C ALA A 312 -3.53 -10.61 -9.68
N SER A 313 -4.41 -9.76 -10.18
CA SER A 313 -4.39 -9.30 -11.57
C SER A 313 -5.08 -7.95 -11.73
N CYS A 314 -4.73 -7.25 -12.79
CA CYS A 314 -5.41 -6.05 -13.26
C CYS A 314 -5.30 -5.92 -14.79
N PHE A 315 -6.12 -5.05 -15.36
CA PHE A 315 -5.89 -4.57 -16.73
C PHE A 315 -4.94 -3.35 -16.64
N SER A 316 -3.77 -3.48 -17.24
CA SER A 316 -2.83 -2.35 -17.31
C SER A 316 -3.18 -1.48 -18.52
N TYR A 317 -3.69 -0.28 -18.26
CA TYR A 317 -3.99 0.70 -19.33
C TYR A 317 -2.72 1.14 -20.04
N GLY A 318 -1.60 1.28 -19.32
CA GLY A 318 -0.32 1.67 -19.90
C GLY A 318 0.27 0.64 -20.84
N LEU A 319 -0.01 -0.67 -20.64
CA LEU A 319 0.45 -1.77 -21.49
C LEU A 319 -0.64 -2.30 -22.43
N ASN A 320 -1.88 -1.85 -22.27
CA ASN A 320 -3.06 -2.34 -22.98
C ASN A 320 -3.19 -3.86 -22.94
N ARG A 321 -3.02 -4.45 -21.74
CA ARG A 321 -3.11 -5.90 -21.50
C ARG A 321 -3.32 -6.24 -20.05
N PHE A 322 -3.77 -7.46 -19.78
CA PHE A 322 -3.80 -7.98 -18.41
C PHE A 322 -2.40 -8.35 -17.93
N ILE A 323 -2.09 -7.91 -16.72
CA ILE A 323 -0.90 -8.33 -15.95
C ILE A 323 -1.35 -8.88 -14.59
N GLY A 324 -0.49 -9.63 -13.94
CA GLY A 324 -0.81 -10.20 -12.63
C GLY A 324 0.39 -10.77 -11.91
N LEU A 325 0.09 -11.43 -10.80
CA LEU A 325 1.02 -12.17 -9.97
C LEU A 325 0.52 -13.61 -9.83
N ALA A 326 1.44 -14.57 -9.85
CA ALA A 326 1.13 -15.97 -9.60
C ALA A 326 2.24 -16.61 -8.76
N LEU A 327 1.88 -17.62 -7.95
CA LEU A 327 2.78 -18.31 -7.04
C LEU A 327 3.27 -19.60 -7.69
N PHE A 328 4.51 -19.61 -8.15
CA PHE A 328 5.12 -20.76 -8.83
C PHE A 328 6.08 -21.54 -7.93
N PRO A 329 6.22 -22.87 -8.13
CA PRO A 329 7.35 -23.63 -7.64
C PRO A 329 8.68 -22.95 -8.01
N VAL A 330 9.63 -22.88 -7.08
CA VAL A 330 10.91 -22.17 -7.27
C VAL A 330 11.66 -22.66 -8.54
N ALA A 331 11.54 -23.96 -8.86
CA ALA A 331 12.18 -24.56 -10.04
C ALA A 331 11.74 -23.95 -11.39
N ILE A 332 10.56 -23.32 -11.45
CA ILE A 332 9.99 -22.70 -12.66
C ILE A 332 9.57 -21.24 -12.45
N ALA A 333 9.99 -20.63 -11.35
CA ALA A 333 9.67 -19.22 -11.01
C ALA A 333 10.65 -18.24 -11.68
N TYR A 334 10.77 -18.27 -12.98
CA TYR A 334 11.64 -17.41 -13.78
C TYR A 334 10.84 -16.63 -14.83
N SER A 335 11.31 -15.42 -15.18
CA SER A 335 10.71 -14.61 -16.24
C SER A 335 10.99 -15.21 -17.62
N GLY A 336 10.06 -15.03 -18.57
CA GLY A 336 10.19 -15.44 -19.97
C GLY A 336 9.64 -16.83 -20.28
N LEU A 337 9.06 -17.53 -19.31
CA LEU A 337 8.41 -18.82 -19.52
C LEU A 337 6.96 -18.66 -19.96
N SER A 338 6.46 -19.62 -20.77
CA SER A 338 5.09 -19.65 -21.28
C SER A 338 4.32 -20.82 -20.67
N PHE A 339 3.07 -20.55 -20.30
CA PHE A 339 2.14 -21.48 -19.67
C PHE A 339 0.76 -21.34 -20.28
N ASN A 340 -0.17 -22.24 -19.95
CA ASN A 340 -1.57 -22.16 -20.40
C ASN A 340 -2.47 -21.73 -19.23
N LEU A 341 -3.36 -20.77 -19.47
CA LEU A 341 -4.29 -20.23 -18.49
C LEU A 341 -5.64 -20.98 -18.53
N GLY A 342 -6.17 -21.37 -17.39
CA GLY A 342 -7.50 -21.95 -17.24
C GLY A 342 -7.61 -23.43 -17.65
N ALA A 343 -6.91 -23.85 -18.69
CA ALA A 343 -6.95 -25.21 -19.22
C ALA A 343 -5.66 -25.55 -19.99
N LYS A 344 -5.43 -26.86 -20.26
CA LYS A 344 -4.29 -27.37 -21.03
C LYS A 344 -4.04 -26.65 -22.37
N ASN A 345 -5.10 -26.25 -23.06
CA ASN A 345 -5.06 -25.57 -24.37
C ASN A 345 -5.63 -24.13 -24.23
N GLY A 346 -5.63 -23.56 -23.01
CA GLY A 346 -6.09 -22.19 -22.76
C GLY A 346 -5.14 -21.14 -23.33
N PRO A 347 -5.50 -19.86 -23.21
CA PRO A 347 -4.66 -18.75 -23.66
C PRO A 347 -3.25 -18.83 -23.05
N VAL A 348 -2.26 -18.35 -23.80
CA VAL A 348 -0.87 -18.32 -23.33
C VAL A 348 -0.68 -17.17 -22.33
N VAL A 349 -0.25 -17.50 -21.14
CA VAL A 349 0.24 -16.57 -20.15
C VAL A 349 1.75 -16.68 -20.04
N LYS A 350 2.45 -15.53 -20.03
CA LYS A 350 3.91 -15.46 -19.90
C LYS A 350 4.33 -14.93 -18.56
N THR A 351 5.35 -15.51 -17.96
CA THR A 351 6.01 -14.90 -16.82
C THR A 351 6.85 -13.71 -17.27
N ILE A 352 6.80 -12.61 -16.51
CA ILE A 352 7.47 -11.34 -16.83
C ILE A 352 8.29 -10.82 -15.65
N SER A 353 9.27 -9.99 -15.98
CA SER A 353 9.95 -9.17 -14.95
C SER A 353 9.02 -8.04 -14.48
N MET A 354 9.12 -7.70 -13.20
CA MET A 354 8.35 -6.64 -12.59
C MET A 354 9.31 -5.59 -11.99
N PRO A 355 8.98 -4.30 -11.98
CA PRO A 355 7.80 -3.67 -12.57
C PRO A 355 7.85 -3.64 -14.11
N PRO A 356 6.72 -3.79 -14.83
CA PRO A 356 6.68 -3.75 -16.29
C PRO A 356 6.57 -2.34 -16.87
N ILE A 357 6.29 -1.32 -16.05
CA ILE A 357 6.13 0.08 -16.44
C ILE A 357 7.14 0.94 -15.70
N MET A 358 7.75 1.89 -16.41
CA MET A 358 8.56 2.93 -15.81
C MET A 358 7.69 4.16 -15.51
N PRO A 359 7.68 4.67 -14.28
CA PRO A 359 6.87 5.83 -13.92
C PRO A 359 7.41 7.11 -14.57
N LYS A 360 6.49 8.03 -14.93
CA LYS A 360 6.84 9.32 -15.53
C LYS A 360 7.58 10.24 -14.55
N SER A 361 7.29 10.12 -13.26
CA SER A 361 7.91 10.91 -12.19
C SER A 361 9.43 10.73 -12.10
N LEU A 362 10.00 9.63 -12.61
CA LEU A 362 11.46 9.45 -12.70
C LEU A 362 12.14 10.45 -13.64
N SER A 363 11.41 11.06 -14.55
CA SER A 363 11.95 12.06 -15.51
C SER A 363 11.86 13.51 -14.99
N VAL A 364 11.16 13.74 -13.89
CA VAL A 364 10.99 15.09 -13.30
C VAL A 364 12.27 15.49 -12.59
N LYS A 365 12.81 16.66 -12.96
CA LYS A 365 13.99 17.22 -12.32
C LYS A 365 13.60 18.09 -11.14
N LEU A 366 14.44 18.13 -10.11
CA LEU A 366 14.19 18.93 -8.91
C LEU A 366 14.07 20.44 -9.20
N ASP A 367 14.79 20.93 -10.20
CA ASP A 367 14.72 22.34 -10.65
C ASP A 367 13.44 22.66 -11.44
N GLU A 368 12.69 21.66 -11.86
CA GLU A 368 11.38 21.79 -12.49
C GLU A 368 10.22 21.74 -11.47
N MET A 369 10.53 21.36 -10.23
CA MET A 369 9.59 21.26 -9.10
C MET A 369 9.56 22.57 -8.29
#